data_081055d156525f974a6008304cc4bf61
#
_entry.id   081055d156525f974a6008304cc4bf61
#
_cell.length_a   1.000
_cell.length_b   1.000
_cell.length_c   1.000
_cell.angle_alpha   90.00
_cell.angle_beta   90.00
_cell.angle_gamma   90.00
#
_symmetry.space_group_name_H-M   'P 1'
#
loop_
_entity.id
_entity.type
_entity.pdbx_description
1 polymer ?
#
loop_
_entity_poly.entity_id
_entity_poly.type
_entity_poly.pdbx_seq_one_letter_code
_entity_poly.pdbx_strand_id
1 'polypeptide(L)'
;APAEEPAAEADPMAELVAAAQAEGELVVYGSCEEEYLAAACENFEALYGIKTTYQRLSTGEVQAKIEEENGNPSADVWFGGTTDPYNVVAAEGLLEAYEAQNASHLISDMYRNADGYWYGIYKGILGFMVNTDELERMGLEAPQDWPDLLKPEYKGLIWLSNYNTAGTAKLVINTMIQKYGHDEGIQYLVDLDKNIQVYTKSGSGPSKNVGTGECVIGIGFLHDGITQIVDNGYENVQLIIPSSGTSFEIGATAIFKGAAHPNAAKLWIEYALSPDCVNLAK
;
A
#
# COMPACT_ATOMS: atom_id res chain seq x y z
N ALA A 1 -32.03 -30.61 -42.50
CA ALA A 1 -31.51 -30.59 -41.15
C ALA A 1 -31.35 -29.13 -40.74
N PRO A 2 -31.87 -28.69 -39.60
CA PRO A 2 -31.58 -27.35 -39.09
C PRO A 2 -30.11 -27.29 -38.69
N ALA A 3 -29.44 -26.20 -39.07
CA ALA A 3 -28.09 -25.92 -38.61
C ALA A 3 -28.16 -25.67 -37.09
N GLU A 4 -27.37 -26.39 -36.33
CA GLU A 4 -27.11 -26.07 -34.91
C GLU A 4 -26.46 -24.68 -34.87
N GLU A 5 -27.12 -23.75 -34.19
CA GLU A 5 -26.48 -22.50 -33.81
C GLU A 5 -25.26 -22.83 -32.94
N PRO A 6 -24.09 -22.19 -33.18
CA PRO A 6 -22.94 -22.40 -32.29
C PRO A 6 -23.34 -21.97 -30.90
N ALA A 7 -23.11 -22.84 -29.90
CA ALA A 7 -23.27 -22.52 -28.53
C ALA A 7 -22.49 -21.23 -28.20
N ALA A 8 -23.14 -20.24 -27.60
CA ALA A 8 -22.47 -19.02 -27.19
C ALA A 8 -21.29 -19.43 -26.29
N GLU A 9 -20.09 -18.98 -26.63
CA GLU A 9 -18.90 -19.16 -25.76
C GLU A 9 -19.25 -18.58 -24.40
N ALA A 10 -19.11 -19.38 -23.36
CA ALA A 10 -19.35 -18.93 -22.00
C ALA A 10 -18.41 -17.77 -21.68
N ASP A 11 -18.94 -16.72 -21.07
CA ASP A 11 -18.14 -15.57 -20.62
C ASP A 11 -17.24 -16.03 -19.47
N PRO A 12 -15.89 -16.05 -19.63
CA PRO A 12 -14.97 -16.53 -18.60
C PRO A 12 -15.09 -15.75 -17.28
N MET A 13 -15.48 -14.48 -17.34
CA MET A 13 -15.69 -13.67 -16.13
C MET A 13 -16.96 -14.12 -15.39
N ALA A 14 -18.05 -14.43 -16.11
CA ALA A 14 -19.27 -14.94 -15.48
C ALA A 14 -19.04 -16.29 -14.81
N GLU A 15 -18.23 -17.17 -15.41
CA GLU A 15 -17.84 -18.45 -14.81
C GLU A 15 -17.00 -18.26 -13.56
N LEU A 16 -16.03 -17.34 -13.57
CA LEU A 16 -15.21 -17.00 -12.41
C LEU A 16 -16.07 -16.46 -11.24
N VAL A 17 -17.00 -15.54 -11.55
CA VAL A 17 -17.92 -15.00 -10.54
C VAL A 17 -18.75 -16.13 -9.90
N ALA A 18 -19.32 -17.02 -10.69
CA ALA A 18 -20.11 -18.13 -10.17
C ALA A 18 -19.28 -19.09 -9.30
N ALA A 19 -18.05 -19.39 -9.72
CA ALA A 19 -17.14 -20.24 -8.94
C ALA A 19 -16.72 -19.58 -7.62
N ALA A 20 -16.40 -18.27 -7.63
CA ALA A 20 -16.07 -17.51 -6.43
C ALA A 20 -17.26 -17.41 -5.46
N GLN A 21 -18.48 -17.18 -5.97
CA GLN A 21 -19.70 -17.19 -5.16
C GLN A 21 -19.96 -18.55 -4.51
N ALA A 22 -19.62 -19.65 -5.18
CA ALA A 22 -19.74 -20.98 -4.61
C ALA A 22 -18.75 -21.24 -3.45
N GLU A 23 -17.59 -20.57 -3.44
CA GLU A 23 -16.66 -20.57 -2.30
C GLU A 23 -17.20 -19.75 -1.12
N GLY A 24 -17.87 -18.63 -1.39
CA GLY A 24 -18.68 -17.85 -0.46
C GLY A 24 -17.91 -16.94 0.51
N GLU A 25 -16.58 -17.06 0.60
CA GLU A 25 -15.74 -16.29 1.51
C GLU A 25 -14.47 -15.79 0.82
N LEU A 26 -13.92 -14.68 1.35
CA LEU A 26 -12.59 -14.15 1.02
C LEU A 26 -11.94 -13.56 2.27
N VAL A 27 -10.68 -13.85 2.50
CA VAL A 27 -9.88 -13.29 3.58
C VAL A 27 -8.74 -12.48 3.02
N VAL A 28 -8.62 -11.22 3.44
CA VAL A 28 -7.66 -10.24 2.91
C VAL A 28 -6.64 -9.85 3.99
N TYR A 29 -5.34 -9.98 3.72
CA TYR A 29 -4.31 -9.25 4.46
C TYR A 29 -4.04 -7.93 3.75
N GLY A 30 -4.29 -6.80 4.45
CA GLY A 30 -4.14 -5.47 3.89
C GLY A 30 -2.97 -4.71 4.47
N SER A 31 -2.20 -4.02 3.61
CA SER A 31 -1.03 -3.22 4.03
C SER A 31 -1.11 -1.77 3.59
N CYS A 32 -2.27 -1.32 3.10
CA CYS A 32 -2.57 0.08 2.79
C CYS A 32 -3.27 0.78 3.97
N GLU A 33 -3.72 1.98 3.75
CA GLU A 33 -4.55 2.71 4.69
C GLU A 33 -5.85 1.94 4.97
N GLU A 34 -6.27 1.93 6.25
CA GLU A 34 -7.35 1.05 6.69
C GLU A 34 -8.70 1.43 6.08
N GLU A 35 -8.93 2.72 5.89
CA GLU A 35 -10.14 3.26 5.28
C GLU A 35 -10.32 2.78 3.85
N TYR A 36 -9.24 2.77 3.04
CA TYR A 36 -9.27 2.24 1.68
C TYR A 36 -9.43 0.71 1.66
N LEU A 37 -8.74 0.01 2.56
CA LEU A 37 -8.87 -1.44 2.70
C LEU A 37 -10.30 -1.85 3.05
N ALA A 38 -10.91 -1.18 4.03
CA ALA A 38 -12.29 -1.43 4.44
C ALA A 38 -13.26 -1.17 3.29
N ALA A 39 -13.15 -0.02 2.62
CA ALA A 39 -13.99 0.33 1.50
C ALA A 39 -13.88 -0.67 0.34
N ALA A 40 -12.67 -1.16 0.03
CA ALA A 40 -12.47 -2.17 -1.00
C ALA A 40 -13.14 -3.50 -0.64
N CYS A 41 -13.00 -3.96 0.60
CA CYS A 41 -13.62 -5.21 1.07
C CYS A 41 -15.15 -5.11 1.10
N GLU A 42 -15.71 -4.03 1.62
CA GLU A 42 -17.16 -3.79 1.68
C GLU A 42 -17.77 -3.69 0.27
N ASN A 43 -17.09 -3.01 -0.65
CA ASN A 43 -17.55 -2.89 -2.04
C ASN A 43 -17.49 -4.24 -2.79
N PHE A 44 -16.44 -5.02 -2.59
CA PHE A 44 -16.34 -6.37 -3.16
C PHE A 44 -17.49 -7.28 -2.68
N GLU A 45 -17.73 -7.29 -1.36
CA GLU A 45 -18.84 -8.03 -0.78
C GLU A 45 -20.20 -7.57 -1.33
N ALA A 46 -20.41 -6.26 -1.45
CA ALA A 46 -21.66 -5.71 -2.00
C ALA A 46 -21.88 -6.06 -3.48
N LEU A 47 -20.81 -6.08 -4.29
CA LEU A 47 -20.90 -6.39 -5.72
C LEU A 47 -21.13 -7.87 -6.00
N TYR A 48 -20.46 -8.75 -5.25
CA TYR A 48 -20.41 -10.17 -5.57
C TYR A 48 -21.15 -11.09 -4.58
N GLY A 49 -21.58 -10.57 -3.43
CA GLY A 49 -22.25 -11.35 -2.40
C GLY A 49 -21.34 -12.38 -1.71
N ILE A 50 -20.01 -12.15 -1.76
CA ILE A 50 -18.98 -12.99 -1.15
C ILE A 50 -18.59 -12.36 0.17
N LYS A 51 -18.75 -13.07 1.29
CA LYS A 51 -18.37 -12.56 2.61
C LYS A 51 -16.89 -12.26 2.65
N THR A 52 -16.53 -10.99 2.91
CA THR A 52 -15.16 -10.52 2.86
C THR A 52 -14.70 -10.03 4.21
N THR A 53 -13.63 -10.62 4.72
CA THR A 53 -13.00 -10.20 5.98
C THR A 53 -11.57 -9.77 5.73
N TYR A 54 -11.08 -8.85 6.55
CA TYR A 54 -9.69 -8.39 6.42
C TYR A 54 -8.98 -8.29 7.76
N GLN A 55 -7.66 -8.37 7.69
CA GLN A 55 -6.76 -7.98 8.78
C GLN A 55 -5.77 -6.95 8.24
N ARG A 56 -5.74 -5.77 8.88
CA ARG A 56 -4.76 -4.73 8.55
C ARG A 56 -3.44 -5.04 9.25
N LEU A 57 -2.39 -5.24 8.44
CA LEU A 57 -1.01 -5.52 8.86
C LEU A 57 -0.05 -4.63 8.08
N SER A 58 1.09 -4.27 8.65
CA SER A 58 2.15 -3.61 7.88
C SER A 58 2.78 -4.58 6.89
N THR A 59 3.36 -4.07 5.80
CA THR A 59 3.89 -4.90 4.72
C THR A 59 4.91 -5.94 5.21
N GLY A 60 5.79 -5.55 6.14
CA GLY A 60 6.77 -6.48 6.74
C GLY A 60 6.13 -7.53 7.67
N GLU A 61 4.99 -7.20 8.28
CA GLU A 61 4.24 -8.18 9.10
C GLU A 61 3.54 -9.22 8.24
N VAL A 62 2.96 -8.80 7.09
CA VAL A 62 2.36 -9.76 6.14
C VAL A 62 3.45 -10.68 5.58
N GLN A 63 4.60 -10.13 5.17
CA GLN A 63 5.73 -10.93 4.72
C GLN A 63 6.10 -12.00 5.76
N ALA A 64 6.41 -11.59 6.99
CA ALA A 64 6.81 -12.51 8.05
C ALA A 64 5.74 -13.57 8.34
N LYS A 65 4.46 -13.17 8.31
CA LYS A 65 3.33 -14.07 8.57
C LYS A 65 3.19 -15.12 7.46
N ILE A 66 3.30 -14.75 6.20
CA ILE A 66 3.22 -15.67 5.06
C ILE A 66 4.43 -16.61 5.02
N GLU A 67 5.63 -16.12 5.35
CA GLU A 67 6.82 -16.95 5.50
C GLU A 67 6.64 -18.01 6.63
N GLU A 68 6.05 -17.61 7.77
CA GLU A 68 5.73 -18.52 8.87
C GLU A 68 4.65 -19.55 8.48
N GLU A 69 3.60 -19.13 7.78
CA GLU A 69 2.50 -19.98 7.31
C GLU A 69 2.92 -20.95 6.19
N ASN A 70 4.01 -20.65 5.49
CA ASN A 70 4.75 -21.53 4.58
C ASN A 70 3.86 -22.39 3.65
N GLY A 71 3.02 -21.73 2.84
CA GLY A 71 2.15 -22.38 1.85
C GLY A 71 0.82 -22.92 2.40
N ASN A 72 0.50 -22.60 3.65
CA ASN A 72 -0.83 -22.85 4.24
C ASN A 72 -1.39 -21.54 4.83
N PRO A 73 -1.67 -20.54 3.96
CA PRO A 73 -2.01 -19.19 4.40
C PRO A 73 -3.37 -19.15 5.11
N SER A 74 -3.47 -18.28 6.11
CA SER A 74 -4.74 -17.98 6.80
C SER A 74 -5.56 -16.90 6.06
N ALA A 75 -5.04 -16.35 4.97
CA ALA A 75 -5.74 -15.43 4.08
C ALA A 75 -5.58 -15.87 2.62
N ASP A 76 -6.42 -15.32 1.74
CA ASP A 76 -6.44 -15.67 0.33
C ASP A 76 -5.60 -14.70 -0.51
N VAL A 77 -5.64 -13.42 -0.16
CA VAL A 77 -5.01 -12.35 -0.95
C VAL A 77 -4.29 -11.33 -0.06
N TRP A 78 -3.30 -10.69 -0.67
CA TRP A 78 -2.62 -9.52 -0.14
C TRP A 78 -3.08 -8.27 -0.90
N PHE A 79 -3.39 -7.18 -0.19
CA PHE A 79 -3.85 -5.93 -0.78
C PHE A 79 -3.11 -4.73 -0.21
N GLY A 80 -2.41 -3.99 -1.07
CA GLY A 80 -1.63 -2.80 -0.71
C GLY A 80 -0.24 -3.09 -0.13
N GLY A 81 0.48 -2.04 0.18
CA GLY A 81 1.87 -2.07 0.61
C GLY A 81 2.86 -2.06 -0.55
N THR A 82 4.16 -2.00 -0.21
CA THR A 82 5.25 -1.87 -1.19
C THR A 82 5.54 -3.19 -1.92
N THR A 83 5.97 -3.13 -3.17
CA THR A 83 6.22 -4.31 -4.02
C THR A 83 7.48 -5.11 -3.66
N ASP A 84 8.45 -4.55 -2.94
CA ASP A 84 9.66 -5.28 -2.58
C ASP A 84 9.38 -6.59 -1.80
N PRO A 85 8.56 -6.60 -0.73
CA PRO A 85 8.17 -7.82 -0.04
C PRO A 85 7.39 -8.81 -0.91
N TYR A 86 6.56 -8.33 -1.84
CA TYR A 86 5.88 -9.21 -2.80
C TYR A 86 6.87 -9.98 -3.67
N ASN A 87 7.93 -9.32 -4.14
CA ASN A 87 8.97 -9.97 -4.91
C ASN A 87 9.73 -11.01 -4.08
N VAL A 88 9.97 -10.75 -2.80
CA VAL A 88 10.63 -11.72 -1.89
C VAL A 88 9.78 -12.97 -1.75
N VAL A 89 8.51 -12.84 -1.34
CA VAL A 89 7.64 -14.01 -1.13
C VAL A 89 7.28 -14.72 -2.43
N ALA A 90 7.26 -14.01 -3.57
CA ALA A 90 7.11 -14.63 -4.89
C ALA A 90 8.32 -15.53 -5.23
N ALA A 91 9.54 -15.04 -4.97
CA ALA A 91 10.77 -15.81 -5.17
C ALA A 91 10.85 -17.05 -4.25
N GLU A 92 10.22 -17.00 -3.09
CA GLU A 92 10.08 -18.12 -2.16
C GLU A 92 8.97 -19.11 -2.54
N GLY A 93 8.19 -18.80 -3.60
CA GLY A 93 7.08 -19.64 -4.07
C GLY A 93 5.83 -19.57 -3.20
N LEU A 94 5.66 -18.48 -2.45
CA LEU A 94 4.53 -18.27 -1.53
C LEU A 94 3.37 -17.46 -2.14
N LEU A 95 3.50 -17.01 -3.40
CA LEU A 95 2.42 -16.41 -4.18
C LEU A 95 1.98 -17.34 -5.31
N GLU A 96 0.72 -17.21 -5.71
CA GLU A 96 0.14 -17.88 -6.87
C GLU A 96 0.13 -16.93 -8.06
N ALA A 97 0.68 -17.37 -9.19
CA ALA A 97 0.61 -16.63 -10.44
C ALA A 97 -0.80 -16.71 -11.04
N TYR A 98 -1.32 -15.57 -11.48
CA TYR A 98 -2.61 -15.48 -12.16
C TYR A 98 -2.54 -14.47 -13.30
N GLU A 99 -2.94 -14.86 -14.52
CA GLU A 99 -3.02 -13.95 -15.66
C GLU A 99 -4.37 -13.24 -15.63
N ALA A 100 -4.38 -12.02 -15.09
CA ALA A 100 -5.61 -11.25 -14.95
C ALA A 100 -6.06 -10.64 -16.28
N GLN A 101 -7.35 -10.76 -16.63
CA GLN A 101 -7.94 -10.13 -17.82
C GLN A 101 -7.88 -8.60 -17.72
N ASN A 102 -8.19 -8.07 -16.54
CA ASN A 102 -8.17 -6.63 -16.25
C ASN A 102 -6.74 -6.04 -16.16
N ALA A 103 -5.69 -6.86 -16.26
CA ALA A 103 -4.31 -6.38 -16.41
C ALA A 103 -4.13 -5.52 -17.69
N SER A 104 -5.01 -5.66 -18.68
CA SER A 104 -5.08 -4.80 -19.86
C SER A 104 -5.38 -3.33 -19.55
N HIS A 105 -5.92 -3.01 -18.38
CA HIS A 105 -6.17 -1.65 -17.91
C HIS A 105 -4.91 -0.96 -17.36
N LEU A 106 -3.83 -1.71 -17.09
CA LEU A 106 -2.59 -1.14 -16.59
C LEU A 106 -1.91 -0.28 -17.68
N ILE A 107 -1.52 0.92 -17.31
CA ILE A 107 -0.93 1.91 -18.24
C ILE A 107 0.54 1.64 -18.57
N SER A 108 1.18 0.72 -17.85
CA SER A 108 2.59 0.34 -18.05
C SER A 108 2.89 -1.00 -17.40
N ASP A 109 3.82 -1.74 -17.99
CA ASP A 109 4.33 -3.01 -17.45
C ASP A 109 5.04 -2.86 -16.09
N MET A 110 5.43 -1.65 -15.71
CA MET A 110 5.98 -1.41 -14.36
C MET A 110 4.97 -1.66 -13.23
N TYR A 111 3.67 -1.69 -13.53
CA TYR A 111 2.62 -1.94 -12.55
C TYR A 111 2.21 -3.41 -12.44
N ARG A 112 3.03 -4.33 -12.92
CA ARG A 112 2.82 -5.77 -12.74
C ARG A 112 4.12 -6.53 -12.62
N ASN A 113 4.06 -7.68 -11.97
CA ASN A 113 5.10 -8.69 -12.07
C ASN A 113 5.04 -9.38 -13.45
N ALA A 114 6.18 -9.62 -14.10
CA ALA A 114 6.23 -10.22 -15.43
C ALA A 114 5.65 -11.65 -15.48
N ASP A 115 5.71 -12.37 -14.36
CA ASP A 115 5.21 -13.72 -14.22
C ASP A 115 3.81 -13.80 -13.60
N GLY A 116 3.13 -12.66 -13.43
CA GLY A 116 1.74 -12.58 -12.94
C GLY A 116 1.56 -12.81 -11.43
N TYR A 117 2.61 -12.67 -10.62
CA TYR A 117 2.52 -12.86 -9.17
C TYR A 117 1.86 -11.70 -8.43
N TRP A 118 1.95 -10.47 -8.97
CA TRP A 118 1.29 -9.31 -8.38
C TRP A 118 0.95 -8.25 -9.42
N TYR A 119 -0.04 -7.43 -9.10
CA TYR A 119 -0.51 -6.30 -9.91
C TYR A 119 -0.57 -5.04 -9.07
N GLY A 120 -0.12 -3.92 -9.65
CA GLY A 120 -0.18 -2.61 -9.02
C GLY A 120 -1.58 -2.03 -9.00
N ILE A 121 -1.99 -1.50 -7.87
CA ILE A 121 -3.32 -0.93 -7.65
C ILE A 121 -3.30 0.57 -7.37
N TYR A 122 -2.19 1.10 -6.87
CA TYR A 122 -1.97 2.55 -6.68
C TYR A 122 -0.49 2.88 -6.76
N LYS A 123 -0.20 4.18 -6.78
CA LYS A 123 1.15 4.74 -6.70
C LYS A 123 1.23 5.72 -5.54
N GLY A 124 2.10 5.46 -4.59
CA GLY A 124 2.37 6.31 -3.44
C GLY A 124 3.61 7.18 -3.65
N ILE A 125 3.48 8.50 -3.52
CA ILE A 125 4.61 9.44 -3.56
C ILE A 125 5.07 9.68 -2.14
N LEU A 126 6.36 9.45 -1.86
CA LEU A 126 6.97 9.71 -0.57
C LEU A 126 7.20 11.22 -0.39
N GLY A 127 6.85 11.73 0.78
CA GLY A 127 7.03 13.16 1.07
C GLY A 127 6.87 13.47 2.55
N PHE A 128 6.61 14.74 2.85
CA PHE A 128 6.41 15.20 4.21
C PHE A 128 4.97 15.71 4.37
N MET A 129 4.45 15.56 5.57
CA MET A 129 3.21 16.16 6.03
C MET A 129 3.52 16.94 7.28
N VAL A 130 3.06 18.17 7.37
CA VAL A 130 3.32 19.01 8.54
C VAL A 130 2.02 19.57 9.12
N ASN A 131 1.99 19.71 10.43
CA ASN A 131 0.95 20.48 11.11
C ASN A 131 1.36 21.95 11.12
N THR A 132 0.65 22.78 10.37
CA THR A 132 0.99 24.18 10.19
C THR A 132 0.77 25.01 11.46
N ASP A 133 -0.24 24.68 12.26
CA ASP A 133 -0.53 25.37 13.52
C ASP A 133 0.58 25.16 14.53
N GLU A 134 1.09 23.92 14.63
CA GLU A 134 2.18 23.59 15.54
C GLU A 134 3.51 24.24 15.12
N LEU A 135 3.80 24.24 13.80
CA LEU A 135 4.98 24.93 13.28
C LEU A 135 4.90 26.43 13.55
N GLU A 136 3.75 27.07 13.31
CA GLU A 136 3.53 28.51 13.60
C GLU A 136 3.70 28.80 15.10
N ARG A 137 3.10 27.98 15.97
CA ARG A 137 3.21 28.09 17.43
C ARG A 137 4.66 28.01 17.90
N MET A 138 5.49 27.23 17.23
CA MET A 138 6.92 27.09 17.54
C MET A 138 7.80 28.12 16.83
N GLY A 139 7.26 28.90 15.91
CA GLY A 139 8.01 29.87 15.08
C GLY A 139 8.96 29.18 14.09
N LEU A 140 8.57 28.01 13.59
CA LEU A 140 9.34 27.20 12.66
C LEU A 140 8.75 27.23 11.24
N GLU A 141 9.63 27.23 10.25
CA GLU A 141 9.27 27.05 8.85
C GLU A 141 9.04 25.54 8.55
N ALA A 142 8.22 25.23 7.55
CA ALA A 142 8.06 23.88 7.09
C ALA A 142 9.30 23.40 6.30
N PRO A 143 9.81 22.17 6.51
CA PRO A 143 10.93 21.64 5.73
C PRO A 143 10.54 21.52 4.26
N GLN A 144 11.42 21.92 3.35
CA GLN A 144 11.16 21.89 1.90
C GLN A 144 11.93 20.76 1.19
N ASP A 145 12.95 20.20 1.84
CA ASP A 145 13.77 19.14 1.27
C ASP A 145 14.35 18.22 2.34
N TRP A 146 14.87 17.07 1.91
CA TRP A 146 15.48 16.07 2.77
C TRP A 146 16.54 16.62 3.73
N PRO A 147 17.50 17.47 3.28
CA PRO A 147 18.49 18.05 4.20
C PRO A 147 17.89 18.92 5.31
N ASP A 148 16.73 19.52 5.07
CA ASP A 148 16.08 20.35 6.08
C ASP A 148 15.70 19.55 7.33
N LEU A 149 15.32 18.26 7.14
CA LEU A 149 14.94 17.40 8.25
C LEU A 149 16.07 17.13 9.26
N LEU A 150 17.32 17.43 8.88
CA LEU A 150 18.49 17.29 9.77
C LEU A 150 18.74 18.54 10.61
N LYS A 151 18.01 19.63 10.39
CA LYS A 151 18.18 20.87 11.14
C LYS A 151 17.87 20.66 12.62
N PRO A 152 18.68 21.23 13.53
CA PRO A 152 18.51 21.00 14.97
C PRO A 152 17.20 21.53 15.54
N GLU A 153 16.56 22.51 14.90
CA GLU A 153 15.27 23.05 15.29
C GLU A 153 14.12 22.02 15.17
N TYR A 154 14.27 20.96 14.36
CA TYR A 154 13.28 19.88 14.23
C TYR A 154 13.52 18.70 15.19
N LYS A 155 14.46 18.84 16.11
CA LYS A 155 14.77 17.77 17.07
C LYS A 155 13.55 17.36 17.89
N GLY A 156 13.18 16.08 17.77
CA GLY A 156 12.03 15.51 18.50
C GLY A 156 10.66 15.94 17.93
N LEU A 157 10.60 16.39 16.67
CA LEU A 157 9.37 16.80 16.00
C LEU A 157 8.98 15.88 14.83
N ILE A 158 9.88 14.99 14.41
CA ILE A 158 9.70 14.16 13.23
C ILE A 158 9.17 12.79 13.62
N TRP A 159 8.14 12.33 12.95
CA TRP A 159 7.66 10.95 13.01
C TRP A 159 7.97 10.22 11.72
N LEU A 160 8.40 8.98 11.85
CA LEU A 160 8.66 8.06 10.76
C LEU A 160 8.15 6.66 11.15
N SER A 161 7.80 5.83 10.20
CA SER A 161 7.51 4.44 10.50
C SER A 161 8.77 3.62 10.77
N ASN A 162 8.61 2.48 11.42
CA ASN A 162 9.72 1.62 11.81
C ASN A 162 10.27 0.84 10.61
N TYR A 163 11.58 0.84 10.45
CA TYR A 163 12.29 0.21 9.33
C TYR A 163 12.09 -1.32 9.24
N ASN A 164 11.77 -1.98 10.36
CA ASN A 164 11.55 -3.42 10.38
C ASN A 164 10.12 -3.82 10.00
N THR A 165 9.12 -2.95 10.24
CA THR A 165 7.71 -3.30 10.07
C THR A 165 7.08 -2.67 8.84
N ALA A 166 7.46 -1.44 8.46
CA ALA A 166 6.77 -0.67 7.44
C ALA A 166 7.57 -0.60 6.12
N GLY A 167 6.88 -0.87 5.01
CA GLY A 167 7.42 -0.69 3.66
C GLY A 167 7.80 0.77 3.37
N THR A 168 7.01 1.72 3.88
CA THR A 168 7.28 3.17 3.76
C THR A 168 8.67 3.53 4.28
N ALA A 169 9.04 3.05 5.47
CA ALA A 169 10.37 3.31 6.03
C ALA A 169 11.50 2.63 5.23
N LYS A 170 11.26 1.42 4.72
CA LYS A 170 12.20 0.76 3.80
C LYS A 170 12.40 1.59 2.53
N LEU A 171 11.33 2.19 1.99
CA LEU A 171 11.44 3.09 0.84
C LEU A 171 12.26 4.34 1.17
N VAL A 172 12.17 4.89 2.39
CA VAL A 172 13.03 6.01 2.83
C VAL A 172 14.51 5.60 2.79
N ILE A 173 14.86 4.39 3.25
CA ILE A 173 16.23 3.87 3.15
C ILE A 173 16.69 3.85 1.68
N ASN A 174 15.89 3.22 0.81
CA ASN A 174 16.21 3.11 -0.61
C ASN A 174 16.34 4.49 -1.28
N THR A 175 15.47 5.43 -0.91
CA THR A 175 15.53 6.83 -1.39
C THR A 175 16.85 7.48 -1.02
N MET A 176 17.28 7.37 0.22
CA MET A 176 18.54 7.99 0.68
C MET A 176 19.75 7.34 0.02
N ILE A 177 19.78 6.03 -0.12
CA ILE A 177 20.86 5.31 -0.82
C ILE A 177 20.92 5.70 -2.30
N GLN A 178 19.78 5.82 -2.97
CA GLN A 178 19.73 6.25 -4.38
C GLN A 178 20.17 7.71 -4.57
N LYS A 179 19.82 8.60 -3.63
CA LYS A 179 20.19 10.02 -3.71
C LYS A 179 21.65 10.30 -3.39
N TYR A 180 22.20 9.65 -2.39
CA TYR A 180 23.49 10.02 -1.80
C TYR A 180 24.55 8.92 -1.92
N GLY A 181 24.20 7.72 -2.40
CA GLY A 181 25.05 6.55 -2.32
C GLY A 181 24.86 5.80 -0.99
N HIS A 182 25.43 4.59 -0.91
CA HIS A 182 25.20 3.70 0.23
C HIS A 182 25.64 4.33 1.56
N ASP A 183 26.89 4.76 1.65
CA ASP A 183 27.48 5.18 2.93
C ASP A 183 26.90 6.53 3.41
N GLU A 184 26.78 7.51 2.51
CA GLU A 184 26.20 8.82 2.82
C GLU A 184 24.68 8.72 3.04
N GLY A 185 23.99 7.84 2.33
CA GLY A 185 22.57 7.57 2.56
C GLY A 185 22.31 6.96 3.93
N ILE A 186 23.12 6.01 4.36
CA ILE A 186 23.04 5.44 5.72
C ILE A 186 23.40 6.49 6.77
N GLN A 187 24.45 7.31 6.52
CA GLN A 187 24.80 8.40 7.44
C GLN A 187 23.67 9.42 7.58
N TYR A 188 22.98 9.76 6.48
CA TYR A 188 21.80 10.63 6.54
C TYR A 188 20.74 10.06 7.49
N LEU A 189 20.45 8.75 7.41
CA LEU A 189 19.45 8.11 8.29
C LEU A 189 19.88 8.12 9.77
N VAL A 190 21.16 7.94 10.05
CA VAL A 190 21.74 8.06 11.42
C VAL A 190 21.60 9.50 11.95
N ASP A 191 21.77 10.50 11.08
CA ASP A 191 21.61 11.90 11.47
C ASP A 191 20.13 12.27 11.64
N LEU A 192 19.24 11.76 10.77
CA LEU A 192 17.80 11.92 10.87
C LEU A 192 17.24 11.34 12.18
N ASP A 193 17.77 10.19 12.64
CA ASP A 193 17.36 9.54 13.89
C ASP A 193 17.43 10.49 15.09
N LYS A 194 18.37 11.42 15.11
CA LYS A 194 18.53 12.43 16.18
C LYS A 194 17.33 13.37 16.30
N ASN A 195 16.56 13.53 15.23
CA ASN A 195 15.39 14.40 15.15
C ASN A 195 14.07 13.63 15.22
N ILE A 196 14.10 12.30 15.15
CA ILE A 196 12.90 11.46 15.26
C ILE A 196 12.39 11.46 16.70
N GLN A 197 11.09 11.71 16.86
CA GLN A 197 10.36 11.60 18.10
C GLN A 197 9.76 10.20 18.27
N VAL A 198 9.11 9.69 17.20
CA VAL A 198 8.38 8.43 17.24
C VAL A 198 8.66 7.62 15.99
N TYR A 199 8.89 6.32 16.17
CA TYR A 199 8.83 5.31 15.12
C TYR A 199 7.52 4.56 15.24
N THR A 200 6.59 4.80 14.29
CA THR A 200 5.29 4.13 14.27
C THR A 200 5.39 2.74 13.67
N LYS A 201 4.54 1.80 14.11
CA LYS A 201 4.49 0.45 13.56
C LYS A 201 4.06 0.44 12.09
N SER A 202 3.07 1.27 11.75
CA SER A 202 2.47 1.39 10.42
C SER A 202 3.07 2.57 9.64
N GLY A 203 3.17 2.43 8.30
CA GLY A 203 3.57 3.50 7.39
C GLY A 203 2.66 4.72 7.44
N SER A 204 1.36 4.51 7.64
CA SER A 204 0.35 5.58 7.78
C SER A 204 0.27 6.19 9.20
N GLY A 205 1.08 5.71 10.15
CA GLY A 205 1.08 6.25 11.52
C GLY A 205 1.37 7.73 11.61
N PRO A 206 2.38 8.29 10.93
CA PRO A 206 2.63 9.73 10.93
C PRO A 206 1.46 10.54 10.41
N SER A 207 0.83 10.14 9.28
CA SER A 207 -0.31 10.86 8.70
C SER A 207 -1.51 10.92 9.63
N LYS A 208 -1.84 9.82 10.29
CA LYS A 208 -3.00 9.74 11.21
C LYS A 208 -2.89 10.68 12.42
N ASN A 209 -1.69 11.14 12.74
CA ASN A 209 -1.43 11.98 13.92
C ASN A 209 -1.00 13.42 13.57
N VAL A 210 -0.82 13.75 12.27
CA VAL A 210 -0.40 15.09 11.89
C VAL A 210 -1.53 16.12 12.08
N GLY A 211 -2.76 15.78 11.76
CA GLY A 211 -3.90 16.68 11.91
C GLY A 211 -4.21 17.06 13.36
N THR A 212 -4.01 16.14 14.30
CA THR A 212 -4.18 16.38 15.74
C THR A 212 -3.03 17.17 16.38
N GLY A 213 -1.90 17.32 15.68
CA GLY A 213 -0.70 17.99 16.20
C GLY A 213 0.20 17.11 17.05
N GLU A 214 -0.13 15.84 17.27
CA GLU A 214 0.76 14.89 17.95
C GLU A 214 2.03 14.64 17.14
N CYS A 215 1.88 14.56 15.82
CA CYS A 215 2.96 14.54 14.85
C CYS A 215 3.11 15.93 14.22
N VAL A 216 4.21 16.60 14.45
CA VAL A 216 4.45 17.93 13.87
C VAL A 216 4.93 17.82 12.42
N ILE A 217 5.88 16.90 12.17
CA ILE A 217 6.44 16.61 10.85
C ILE A 217 6.38 15.10 10.66
N GLY A 218 5.59 14.63 9.71
CA GLY A 218 5.50 13.24 9.34
C GLY A 218 6.21 12.95 8.01
N ILE A 219 6.95 11.84 7.95
CA ILE A 219 7.49 11.29 6.70
C ILE A 219 6.61 10.11 6.31
N GLY A 220 6.02 10.13 5.11
CA GLY A 220 5.13 9.09 4.65
C GLY A 220 4.64 9.30 3.23
N PHE A 221 3.60 8.57 2.83
CA PHE A 221 2.99 8.76 1.52
C PHE A 221 2.03 9.94 1.53
N LEU A 222 2.10 10.76 0.50
CA LEU A 222 1.30 11.98 0.41
C LEU A 222 -0.20 11.68 0.28
N HIS A 223 -0.60 10.53 -0.29
CA HIS A 223 -2.01 10.15 -0.35
C HIS A 223 -2.61 9.92 1.05
N ASP A 224 -1.84 9.35 2.00
CA ASP A 224 -2.30 9.22 3.40
C ASP A 224 -2.58 10.60 4.03
N GLY A 225 -1.79 11.62 3.66
CA GLY A 225 -2.01 12.99 4.09
C GLY A 225 -3.21 13.67 3.40
N ILE A 226 -3.49 13.29 2.14
CA ILE A 226 -4.70 13.77 1.43
C ILE A 226 -5.95 13.29 2.16
N THR A 227 -5.99 12.04 2.61
CA THR A 227 -7.10 11.51 3.43
C THR A 227 -7.33 12.36 4.68
N GLN A 228 -6.26 12.82 5.35
CA GLN A 228 -6.41 13.68 6.52
C GLN A 228 -7.06 15.04 6.17
N ILE A 229 -6.71 15.60 5.01
CA ILE A 229 -7.26 16.90 4.56
C ILE A 229 -8.70 16.72 4.06
N VAL A 230 -8.95 15.76 3.18
CA VAL A 230 -10.22 15.64 2.44
C VAL A 230 -11.28 14.92 3.28
N ASP A 231 -10.95 13.77 3.85
CA ASP A 231 -11.92 12.91 4.52
C ASP A 231 -12.08 13.29 6.01
N ASN A 232 -10.97 13.65 6.66
CA ASN A 232 -10.98 14.01 8.09
C ASN A 232 -11.10 15.53 8.34
N GLY A 233 -10.99 16.36 7.28
CA GLY A 233 -11.24 17.81 7.36
C GLY A 233 -10.15 18.61 8.08
N TYR A 234 -8.93 18.11 8.17
CA TYR A 234 -7.82 18.84 8.79
C TYR A 234 -7.25 19.91 7.85
N GLU A 235 -7.65 21.18 8.04
CA GLU A 235 -7.15 22.31 7.26
C GLU A 235 -5.70 22.71 7.63
N ASN A 236 -5.21 22.25 8.77
CA ASN A 236 -3.87 22.53 9.29
C ASN A 236 -2.81 21.52 8.84
N VAL A 237 -3.13 20.64 7.89
CA VAL A 237 -2.18 19.70 7.30
C VAL A 237 -1.69 20.23 5.96
N GLN A 238 -0.37 20.39 5.83
CA GLN A 238 0.29 20.73 4.56
C GLN A 238 1.12 19.57 4.07
N LEU A 239 1.02 19.27 2.76
CA LEU A 239 1.81 18.25 2.08
C LEU A 239 2.98 18.88 1.35
N ILE A 240 4.15 18.25 1.46
CA ILE A 240 5.39 18.78 0.89
C ILE A 240 6.07 17.69 0.06
N ILE A 241 6.31 17.99 -1.21
CA ILE A 241 7.15 17.19 -2.09
C ILE A 241 8.59 17.71 -1.97
N PRO A 242 9.56 16.88 -1.55
CA PRO A 242 10.96 17.30 -1.43
C PRO A 242 11.49 17.91 -2.73
N SER A 243 12.04 19.12 -2.65
CA SER A 243 12.41 19.92 -3.82
C SER A 243 13.54 19.31 -4.66
N SER A 244 14.45 18.55 -4.06
CA SER A 244 15.52 17.83 -4.76
C SER A 244 15.07 16.48 -5.35
N GLY A 245 13.78 16.18 -5.29
CA GLY A 245 13.19 14.94 -5.76
C GLY A 245 12.98 13.90 -4.66
N THR A 246 12.11 12.96 -4.95
CA THR A 246 11.71 11.89 -4.03
C THR A 246 11.44 10.60 -4.80
N SER A 247 11.19 9.52 -4.07
CA SER A 247 10.78 8.24 -4.62
C SER A 247 9.27 8.06 -4.57
N PHE A 248 8.81 7.06 -5.30
CA PHE A 248 7.44 6.55 -5.21
C PHE A 248 7.47 5.03 -5.02
N GLU A 249 6.39 4.50 -4.51
CA GLU A 249 6.13 3.07 -4.52
C GLU A 249 4.94 2.73 -5.42
N ILE A 250 4.84 1.44 -5.75
CA ILE A 250 3.65 0.84 -6.32
C ILE A 250 3.06 -0.04 -5.21
N GLY A 251 1.82 0.26 -4.82
CA GLY A 251 1.04 -0.62 -3.96
C GLY A 251 0.45 -1.74 -4.81
N ALA A 252 0.53 -2.98 -4.35
CA ALA A 252 0.17 -4.14 -5.15
C ALA A 252 -0.92 -5.01 -4.51
N THR A 253 -1.46 -5.93 -5.29
CA THR A 253 -2.29 -7.04 -4.83
C THR A 253 -1.79 -8.35 -5.41
N ALA A 254 -1.93 -9.44 -4.65
CA ALA A 254 -1.46 -10.78 -5.01
C ALA A 254 -2.32 -11.86 -4.37
N ILE A 255 -2.27 -13.07 -4.95
CA ILE A 255 -2.90 -14.28 -4.40
C ILE A 255 -1.85 -15.06 -3.61
N PHE A 256 -2.17 -15.48 -2.40
CA PHE A 256 -1.29 -16.36 -1.64
C PHE A 256 -1.33 -17.80 -2.17
N LYS A 257 -0.17 -18.42 -2.24
CA LYS A 257 -0.07 -19.83 -2.62
C LYS A 257 -0.77 -20.71 -1.60
N GLY A 258 -1.72 -21.55 -2.05
CA GLY A 258 -2.50 -22.41 -1.17
C GLY A 258 -3.71 -21.71 -0.55
N ALA A 259 -4.15 -20.56 -1.07
CA ALA A 259 -5.37 -19.88 -0.66
C ALA A 259 -6.56 -20.84 -0.58
N ALA A 260 -7.37 -20.72 0.49
CA ALA A 260 -8.53 -21.58 0.70
C ALA A 260 -9.66 -21.31 -0.31
N HIS A 261 -9.74 -20.08 -0.83
CA HIS A 261 -10.79 -19.62 -1.74
C HIS A 261 -10.15 -19.12 -3.06
N PRO A 262 -9.59 -20.02 -3.91
CA PRO A 262 -8.77 -19.61 -5.05
C PRO A 262 -9.56 -18.89 -6.15
N ASN A 263 -10.85 -19.14 -6.33
CA ASN A 263 -11.67 -18.43 -7.31
C ASN A 263 -12.07 -17.04 -6.80
N ALA A 264 -12.42 -16.92 -5.51
CA ALA A 264 -12.66 -15.62 -4.89
C ALA A 264 -11.38 -14.76 -4.90
N ALA A 265 -10.21 -15.36 -4.69
CA ALA A 265 -8.92 -14.67 -4.80
C ALA A 265 -8.64 -14.16 -6.23
N LYS A 266 -8.91 -14.97 -7.26
CA LYS A 266 -8.78 -14.52 -8.67
C LYS A 266 -9.77 -13.41 -9.00
N LEU A 267 -11.02 -13.53 -8.56
CA LEU A 267 -12.03 -12.49 -8.74
C LEU A 267 -11.64 -11.19 -8.03
N TRP A 268 -11.01 -11.30 -6.84
CA TRP A 268 -10.44 -10.13 -6.16
C TRP A 268 -9.38 -9.40 -7.00
N ILE A 269 -8.49 -10.13 -7.68
CA ILE A 269 -7.49 -9.49 -8.57
C ILE A 269 -8.19 -8.75 -9.72
N GLU A 270 -9.20 -9.36 -10.36
CA GLU A 270 -9.97 -8.71 -11.42
C GLU A 270 -10.69 -7.45 -10.91
N TYR A 271 -11.31 -7.54 -9.74
CA TYR A 271 -11.95 -6.42 -9.07
C TYR A 271 -10.95 -5.31 -8.70
N ALA A 272 -9.80 -5.66 -8.11
CA ALA A 272 -8.79 -4.69 -7.70
C ALA A 272 -8.23 -3.87 -8.88
N LEU A 273 -8.25 -4.43 -10.10
CA LEU A 273 -7.83 -3.77 -11.35
C LEU A 273 -9.00 -3.10 -12.08
N SER A 274 -10.20 -3.13 -11.54
CA SER A 274 -11.38 -2.51 -12.13
C SER A 274 -11.61 -1.08 -11.64
N PRO A 275 -12.38 -0.27 -12.38
CA PRO A 275 -12.80 1.05 -11.92
C PRO A 275 -13.57 1.04 -10.59
N ASP A 276 -14.27 -0.06 -10.29
CA ASP A 276 -15.08 -0.20 -9.08
C ASP A 276 -14.23 -0.18 -7.80
N CYS A 277 -13.00 -0.72 -7.87
CA CYS A 277 -12.05 -0.68 -6.76
C CYS A 277 -11.17 0.57 -6.81
N VAL A 278 -10.54 0.85 -7.97
CA VAL A 278 -9.55 1.95 -8.10
C VAL A 278 -10.17 3.31 -7.76
N ASN A 279 -11.43 3.53 -8.09
CA ASN A 279 -12.13 4.79 -7.79
C ASN A 279 -12.47 4.96 -6.30
N LEU A 280 -12.30 3.96 -5.45
CA LEU A 280 -12.49 4.10 -3.99
C LEU A 280 -11.33 4.85 -3.33
N ALA A 281 -10.16 4.90 -3.97
CA ALA A 281 -8.97 5.62 -3.51
C ALA A 281 -9.00 7.12 -3.93
N LYS A 282 -10.12 7.82 -3.68
CA LYS A 282 -10.29 9.23 -4.09
C LYS A 282 -9.88 10.18 -3.00
#